data_ecaa4f032f75c8248f8bf343f668ccaf
#
_entry.id   ecaa4f032f75c8248f8bf343f668ccaf
#
_cell.length_a   1.000
_cell.length_b   1.000
_cell.length_c   1.000
_cell.angle_alpha   90.00
_cell.angle_beta   90.00
_cell.angle_gamma   90.00
#
_symmetry.space_group_name_H-M   'P 1'
#
loop_
_entity.id
_entity.type
_entity.pdbx_description
1 polymer ?
#
loop_
_entity_poly.entity_id
_entity_poly.type
_entity_poly.pdbx_seq_one_letter_code
_entity_poly.pdbx_strand_id
1 'polypeptide(L)'
;QFLRSTEASLIVTDVAVEQAPSARDMVVRRTYQKAISVPMHKLDVVYKEYEAFEQEKNKTLARALLQELAPKLLLTRTALGKRKKVLDGVVIGAVCVDPVLRGATRVVAPGSLLAGSPEACAMKWAEIIEFEKSNVQKLEDPAPGQPTSQLHARVKHAYELAGLSLGETPQFWLEYAHWHESEGRLDEAVDVLQRARDALPYCSILTFANADLEEARGDAEACKKIYEAILDEYESSVAEAAERGEDVVMPSDVCLMYCEYIRASRRVEDQSSSRKSFMRARKAPGARWEIYATAAMIEWRYDKSDKPARNIFELGLKNFLSSTEYVESYAEFLIGINDVANARVLFERALSEAPSKKIWDMFVDFERSHGTMDTIINAETRRNAACGSTAVATNVLSALLGRPAAVDLRPASEEYCDYFCSIGAEVPLRRSEASTVSFASLRNERLAREAALAAVPPPSAPSGAP
;
A
#
# COMPACT_ATOMS: atom_id res chain seq x y z
N GLN A 1 -18.84 -16.77 -41.15
CA GLN A 1 -19.85 -17.57 -41.87
C GLN A 1 -21.25 -17.01 -41.67
N PHE A 2 -21.71 -16.75 -40.43
CA PHE A 2 -23.06 -16.22 -40.16
C PHE A 2 -23.35 -14.94 -40.96
N LEU A 3 -22.48 -13.91 -40.90
CA LEU A 3 -22.67 -12.67 -41.65
C LEU A 3 -22.70 -12.84 -43.19
N ARG A 4 -22.09 -13.90 -43.71
CA ARG A 4 -22.14 -14.24 -45.13
C ARG A 4 -23.43 -14.91 -45.57
N SER A 5 -24.01 -15.74 -44.68
CA SER A 5 -25.23 -16.51 -44.97
C SER A 5 -26.52 -15.76 -44.63
N THR A 6 -26.43 -14.66 -43.85
CA THR A 6 -27.61 -13.89 -43.44
C THR A 6 -28.00 -12.89 -44.52
N GLU A 7 -29.31 -12.66 -44.68
CA GLU A 7 -29.81 -11.63 -45.60
C GLU A 7 -29.25 -10.23 -45.29
N ALA A 8 -28.91 -9.48 -46.31
CA ALA A 8 -28.27 -8.17 -46.16
C ALA A 8 -29.12 -7.19 -45.37
N SER A 9 -30.43 -7.23 -45.54
CA SER A 9 -31.41 -6.38 -44.85
C SER A 9 -31.48 -6.62 -43.34
N LEU A 10 -31.12 -7.83 -42.86
CA LEU A 10 -31.08 -8.16 -41.42
C LEU A 10 -29.81 -7.69 -40.74
N ILE A 11 -28.75 -7.40 -41.50
CA ILE A 11 -27.45 -6.95 -40.94
C ILE A 11 -27.33 -5.43 -40.95
N VAL A 12 -27.97 -4.77 -41.90
CA VAL A 12 -27.89 -3.33 -42.12
C VAL A 12 -29.31 -2.76 -42.25
N THR A 13 -29.79 -2.17 -41.15
CA THR A 13 -31.16 -1.69 -41.00
C THR A 13 -31.39 -0.28 -41.58
N ASP A 14 -30.33 0.54 -41.70
CA ASP A 14 -30.42 1.98 -41.98
C ASP A 14 -30.05 2.34 -43.43
N VAL A 15 -29.99 1.37 -44.36
CA VAL A 15 -29.54 1.55 -45.75
C VAL A 15 -30.65 1.11 -46.72
N ALA A 16 -30.80 1.86 -47.82
CA ALA A 16 -31.75 1.49 -48.85
C ALA A 16 -31.50 0.08 -49.38
N VAL A 17 -32.56 -0.66 -49.68
CA VAL A 17 -32.52 -2.10 -50.07
C VAL A 17 -31.57 -2.37 -51.22
N GLU A 18 -31.43 -1.42 -52.17
CA GLU A 18 -30.51 -1.52 -53.31
C GLU A 18 -29.02 -1.46 -52.94
N GLN A 19 -28.70 -0.78 -51.83
CA GLN A 19 -27.33 -0.63 -51.30
C GLN A 19 -26.98 -1.65 -50.21
N ALA A 20 -27.97 -2.40 -49.71
CA ALA A 20 -27.79 -3.35 -48.62
C ALA A 20 -26.73 -4.43 -48.89
N PRO A 21 -26.58 -5.02 -50.10
CA PRO A 21 -25.49 -5.97 -50.39
C PRO A 21 -24.09 -5.38 -50.25
N SER A 22 -23.92 -4.15 -50.76
CA SER A 22 -22.63 -3.44 -50.68
C SER A 22 -22.27 -3.06 -49.21
N ALA A 23 -23.26 -2.60 -48.44
CA ALA A 23 -23.13 -2.31 -47.04
C ALA A 23 -22.79 -3.56 -46.21
N ARG A 24 -23.43 -4.70 -46.51
CA ARG A 24 -23.09 -5.99 -45.92
C ARG A 24 -21.64 -6.38 -46.17
N ASP A 25 -21.20 -6.26 -47.40
CA ASP A 25 -19.83 -6.61 -47.78
C ASP A 25 -18.80 -5.72 -47.03
N MET A 26 -19.13 -4.45 -46.78
CA MET A 26 -18.31 -3.57 -45.92
C MET A 26 -18.25 -4.06 -44.49
N VAL A 27 -19.36 -4.47 -43.88
CA VAL A 27 -19.41 -5.03 -42.55
C VAL A 27 -18.60 -6.32 -42.46
N VAL A 28 -18.73 -7.22 -43.41
CA VAL A 28 -17.96 -8.46 -43.51
C VAL A 28 -16.47 -8.15 -43.61
N ARG A 29 -16.07 -7.23 -44.50
CA ARG A 29 -14.68 -6.80 -44.66
C ARG A 29 -14.09 -6.28 -43.38
N ARG A 30 -14.77 -5.32 -42.72
CA ARG A 30 -14.34 -4.77 -41.40
C ARG A 30 -14.19 -5.87 -40.36
N THR A 31 -15.10 -6.84 -40.33
CA THR A 31 -15.05 -7.95 -39.39
C THR A 31 -13.83 -8.84 -39.61
N TYR A 32 -13.50 -9.16 -40.90
CA TYR A 32 -12.28 -9.90 -41.19
C TYR A 32 -11.01 -9.11 -40.87
N GLN A 33 -10.94 -7.83 -41.21
CA GLN A 33 -9.79 -6.98 -40.90
C GLN A 33 -9.57 -6.86 -39.40
N LYS A 34 -10.67 -6.70 -38.61
CA LYS A 34 -10.61 -6.72 -37.17
C LYS A 34 -10.15 -8.08 -36.63
N ALA A 35 -10.65 -9.18 -37.16
CA ALA A 35 -10.23 -10.53 -36.76
C ALA A 35 -8.76 -10.81 -37.08
N ILE A 36 -8.24 -10.33 -38.21
CA ILE A 36 -6.83 -10.46 -38.62
C ILE A 36 -5.91 -9.63 -37.71
N SER A 37 -6.39 -8.56 -37.11
CA SER A 37 -5.61 -7.75 -36.15
C SER A 37 -5.49 -8.40 -34.79
N VAL A 38 -6.24 -9.46 -34.50
CA VAL A 38 -6.21 -10.17 -33.22
C VAL A 38 -5.31 -11.42 -33.30
N PRO A 39 -4.29 -11.58 -32.45
CA PRO A 39 -3.44 -12.77 -32.45
C PRO A 39 -4.20 -14.00 -31.92
N MET A 40 -4.80 -14.76 -32.80
CA MET A 40 -5.61 -15.94 -32.48
C MET A 40 -5.07 -17.21 -33.14
N HIS A 41 -5.40 -18.37 -32.60
CA HIS A 41 -4.90 -19.68 -33.02
C HIS A 41 -5.13 -20.00 -34.50
N LYS A 42 -6.22 -19.54 -35.10
CA LYS A 42 -6.61 -19.82 -36.52
C LYS A 42 -6.41 -18.60 -37.43
N LEU A 43 -5.46 -17.72 -37.10
CA LEU A 43 -5.20 -16.49 -37.84
C LEU A 43 -5.01 -16.73 -39.31
N ASP A 44 -4.21 -17.73 -39.70
CA ASP A 44 -3.91 -18.05 -41.12
C ASP A 44 -5.14 -18.59 -41.87
N VAL A 45 -6.05 -19.28 -41.17
CA VAL A 45 -7.32 -19.73 -41.76
C VAL A 45 -8.22 -18.53 -42.05
N VAL A 46 -8.38 -17.63 -41.07
CA VAL A 46 -9.17 -16.42 -41.25
C VAL A 46 -8.63 -15.53 -42.37
N TYR A 47 -7.29 -15.43 -42.46
CA TYR A 47 -6.67 -14.68 -43.55
C TYR A 47 -6.96 -15.27 -44.92
N LYS A 48 -6.86 -16.60 -45.09
CA LYS A 48 -7.20 -17.30 -46.35
C LYS A 48 -8.67 -17.13 -46.72
N GLU A 49 -9.56 -17.19 -45.74
CA GLU A 49 -10.99 -16.94 -45.99
C GLU A 49 -11.27 -15.50 -46.42
N TYR A 50 -10.55 -14.53 -45.84
CA TYR A 50 -10.63 -13.12 -46.24
C TYR A 50 -10.10 -12.92 -47.66
N GLU A 51 -8.95 -13.50 -47.98
CA GLU A 51 -8.36 -13.47 -49.34
C GLU A 51 -9.36 -14.04 -50.37
N ALA A 52 -9.95 -15.19 -50.13
CA ALA A 52 -10.94 -15.78 -51.01
C ALA A 52 -12.18 -14.88 -51.18
N PHE A 53 -12.66 -14.28 -50.08
CA PHE A 53 -13.79 -13.35 -50.08
C PHE A 53 -13.51 -12.12 -50.98
N GLU A 54 -12.35 -11.47 -50.84
CA GLU A 54 -12.04 -10.29 -51.64
C GLU A 54 -11.78 -10.66 -53.12
N GLN A 55 -11.13 -11.79 -53.41
CA GLN A 55 -10.88 -12.28 -54.75
C GLN A 55 -12.19 -12.62 -55.51
N GLU A 56 -13.18 -13.14 -54.81
CA GLU A 56 -14.53 -13.42 -55.36
C GLU A 56 -15.23 -12.13 -55.80
N LYS A 57 -15.05 -11.04 -55.05
CA LYS A 57 -15.71 -9.75 -55.32
C LYS A 57 -15.01 -8.94 -56.41
N ASN A 58 -13.72 -8.68 -56.27
CA ASN A 58 -12.94 -7.92 -57.25
C ASN A 58 -11.43 -8.20 -57.08
N LYS A 59 -10.82 -8.84 -58.07
CA LYS A 59 -9.40 -9.25 -58.06
C LYS A 59 -8.41 -8.11 -57.98
N THR A 60 -8.69 -6.96 -58.60
CA THR A 60 -7.80 -5.79 -58.52
C THR A 60 -7.85 -5.10 -57.19
N LEU A 61 -9.04 -4.89 -56.63
CA LEU A 61 -9.25 -4.32 -55.33
C LEU A 61 -8.70 -5.24 -54.23
N ALA A 62 -8.92 -6.56 -54.39
CA ALA A 62 -8.40 -7.56 -53.44
C ALA A 62 -6.88 -7.46 -53.29
N ARG A 63 -6.15 -7.32 -54.42
CA ARG A 63 -4.68 -7.22 -54.40
C ARG A 63 -4.22 -5.98 -53.60
N ALA A 64 -4.85 -4.83 -53.79
CA ALA A 64 -4.53 -3.60 -53.11
C ALA A 64 -4.83 -3.72 -51.58
N LEU A 65 -6.02 -4.22 -51.19
CA LEU A 65 -6.41 -4.39 -49.79
C LEU A 65 -5.53 -5.41 -49.05
N LEU A 66 -5.17 -6.51 -49.69
CA LEU A 66 -4.27 -7.51 -49.11
C LEU A 66 -2.84 -6.98 -48.93
N GLN A 67 -2.36 -6.16 -49.88
CA GLN A 67 -1.06 -5.52 -49.76
C GLN A 67 -1.01 -4.50 -48.61
N GLU A 68 -2.07 -3.73 -48.42
CA GLU A 68 -2.20 -2.81 -47.29
C GLU A 68 -2.25 -3.55 -45.93
N LEU A 69 -2.90 -4.71 -45.91
CA LEU A 69 -3.06 -5.50 -44.66
C LEU A 69 -1.82 -6.34 -44.31
N ALA A 70 -0.95 -6.63 -45.30
CA ALA A 70 0.21 -7.49 -45.11
C ALA A 70 1.14 -7.10 -43.96
N PRO A 71 1.51 -5.82 -43.72
CA PRO A 71 2.34 -5.42 -42.58
C PRO A 71 1.63 -5.65 -41.25
N LYS A 72 0.32 -5.39 -41.17
CA LYS A 72 -0.47 -5.64 -39.97
C LYS A 72 -0.54 -7.13 -39.64
N LEU A 73 -0.75 -7.97 -40.64
CA LEU A 73 -0.72 -9.44 -40.50
C LEU A 73 0.65 -9.95 -40.01
N LEU A 74 1.75 -9.41 -40.53
CA LEU A 74 3.09 -9.79 -40.09
C LEU A 74 3.33 -9.47 -38.61
N LEU A 75 2.93 -8.29 -38.17
CA LEU A 75 3.00 -7.89 -36.75
C LEU A 75 2.12 -8.79 -35.87
N THR A 76 0.91 -9.12 -36.33
CA THR A 76 -0.01 -10.02 -35.61
C THR A 76 0.57 -11.43 -35.49
N ARG A 77 1.18 -11.97 -36.55
CA ARG A 77 1.87 -13.29 -36.53
C ARG A 77 3.06 -13.29 -35.56
N THR A 78 3.86 -12.22 -35.58
CA THR A 78 4.99 -12.07 -34.66
C THR A 78 4.51 -12.01 -33.21
N ALA A 79 3.48 -11.23 -32.93
CA ALA A 79 2.87 -11.15 -31.61
C ALA A 79 2.29 -12.50 -31.15
N LEU A 80 1.61 -13.23 -32.06
CA LEU A 80 1.10 -14.58 -31.82
C LEU A 80 2.20 -15.58 -31.42
N GLY A 81 3.33 -15.54 -32.18
CA GLY A 81 4.48 -16.40 -31.90
C GLY A 81 5.11 -16.16 -30.55
N LYS A 82 5.26 -14.89 -30.15
CA LYS A 82 5.75 -14.50 -28.82
C LYS A 82 4.72 -14.85 -27.74
N ARG A 83 3.44 -14.54 -27.94
CA ARG A 83 2.35 -14.84 -27.01
C ARG A 83 2.24 -16.33 -26.70
N LYS A 84 2.40 -17.21 -27.70
CA LYS A 84 2.41 -18.66 -27.48
C LYS A 84 3.50 -19.11 -26.51
N LYS A 85 4.69 -18.50 -26.55
CA LYS A 85 5.78 -18.81 -25.64
C LYS A 85 5.49 -18.37 -24.20
N VAL A 86 4.87 -17.20 -24.04
CA VAL A 86 4.52 -16.66 -22.73
C VAL A 86 3.35 -17.44 -22.09
N LEU A 87 2.38 -17.89 -22.92
CA LEU A 87 1.23 -18.69 -22.49
C LEU A 87 1.57 -20.17 -22.24
N ASP A 88 2.78 -20.60 -22.59
CA ASP A 88 3.18 -21.99 -22.38
C ASP A 88 3.20 -22.36 -20.89
N GLY A 89 2.51 -23.42 -20.54
CA GLY A 89 2.34 -23.87 -19.16
C GLY A 89 1.24 -23.17 -18.37
N VAL A 90 0.47 -22.24 -18.97
CA VAL A 90 -0.67 -21.60 -18.29
C VAL A 90 -1.95 -22.39 -18.52
N VAL A 91 -2.58 -22.81 -17.44
CA VAL A 91 -3.92 -23.42 -17.45
C VAL A 91 -4.94 -22.33 -17.12
N ILE A 92 -5.66 -21.88 -18.16
CA ILE A 92 -6.74 -20.88 -17.99
C ILE A 92 -7.86 -21.52 -17.19
N GLY A 93 -8.26 -20.86 -16.08
CA GLY A 93 -9.32 -21.35 -15.17
C GLY A 93 -8.81 -22.24 -14.05
N ALA A 94 -7.50 -22.45 -13.89
CA ALA A 94 -6.95 -22.98 -12.65
C ALA A 94 -7.09 -21.92 -11.55
N VAL A 95 -7.93 -22.19 -10.56
CA VAL A 95 -8.17 -21.26 -9.44
C VAL A 95 -7.01 -21.36 -8.45
N CYS A 96 -6.30 -20.26 -8.25
CA CYS A 96 -5.34 -20.13 -7.15
C CYS A 96 -6.10 -19.76 -5.88
N VAL A 97 -6.16 -20.69 -4.95
CA VAL A 97 -6.74 -20.45 -3.63
C VAL A 97 -5.62 -20.17 -2.65
N ASP A 98 -5.62 -19.00 -2.04
CA ASP A 98 -4.82 -18.76 -0.86
C ASP A 98 -5.50 -19.46 0.34
N PRO A 99 -4.89 -20.51 0.92
CA PRO A 99 -5.50 -21.26 2.02
C PRO A 99 -5.66 -20.42 3.30
N VAL A 100 -5.00 -19.27 3.41
CA VAL A 100 -5.05 -18.39 4.57
C VAL A 100 -6.30 -17.51 4.56
N LEU A 101 -6.81 -17.15 3.37
CA LEU A 101 -7.95 -16.23 3.21
C LEU A 101 -9.31 -16.93 3.23
N ARG A 102 -9.34 -18.26 3.11
CA ARG A 102 -10.57 -19.04 3.28
C ARG A 102 -10.37 -20.08 4.37
N GLY A 103 -10.97 -19.83 5.50
CA GLY A 103 -11.19 -20.88 6.48
C GLY A 103 -11.83 -22.10 5.79
N ALA A 104 -11.06 -23.15 5.64
CA ALA A 104 -11.38 -24.52 5.25
C ALA A 104 -12.42 -24.74 4.12
N THR A 105 -12.03 -25.61 3.19
CA THR A 105 -12.89 -26.36 2.29
C THR A 105 -13.42 -25.68 1.01
N ARG A 106 -12.51 -25.38 0.09
CA ARG A 106 -12.86 -25.56 -1.31
C ARG A 106 -12.06 -26.71 -1.88
N VAL A 107 -12.77 -27.77 -2.31
CA VAL A 107 -12.18 -28.89 -3.02
C VAL A 107 -11.62 -28.34 -4.33
N VAL A 108 -10.30 -28.25 -4.40
CA VAL A 108 -9.59 -27.92 -5.63
C VAL A 108 -9.86 -29.00 -6.65
N ALA A 109 -10.38 -28.66 -7.82
CA ALA A 109 -10.62 -29.63 -8.89
C ALA A 109 -9.30 -30.37 -9.22
N PRO A 110 -9.31 -31.70 -9.41
CA PRO A 110 -8.10 -32.51 -9.57
C PRO A 110 -7.16 -32.09 -10.71
N GLY A 111 -7.61 -31.27 -11.66
CA GLY A 111 -6.79 -30.74 -12.76
C GLY A 111 -5.98 -29.49 -12.43
N SER A 112 -6.21 -28.83 -11.29
CA SER A 112 -5.51 -27.61 -10.91
C SER A 112 -4.17 -27.85 -10.21
N LEU A 113 -3.86 -29.09 -9.85
CA LEU A 113 -2.61 -29.50 -9.21
C LEU A 113 -1.37 -29.37 -10.11
N LEU A 114 -1.54 -29.08 -11.41
CA LEU A 114 -0.43 -28.88 -12.36
C LEU A 114 0.10 -27.45 -12.40
N ALA A 115 -0.52 -26.52 -11.70
CA ALA A 115 -0.19 -25.09 -11.81
C ALA A 115 0.92 -24.60 -10.87
N GLY A 116 1.56 -25.47 -10.11
CA GLY A 116 2.58 -25.03 -9.15
C GLY A 116 1.98 -24.28 -7.94
N SER A 117 2.83 -23.57 -7.20
CA SER A 117 2.36 -22.74 -6.08
C SER A 117 1.49 -21.58 -6.58
N PRO A 118 0.59 -21.03 -5.74
CA PRO A 118 -0.18 -19.81 -6.06
C PRO A 118 0.70 -18.67 -6.55
N GLU A 119 1.90 -18.54 -5.99
CA GLU A 119 2.91 -17.54 -6.38
C GLU A 119 3.40 -17.75 -7.81
N ALA A 120 3.67 -19.01 -8.23
CA ALA A 120 4.10 -19.31 -9.59
C ALA A 120 3.01 -18.99 -10.61
N CYS A 121 1.72 -19.20 -10.27
CA CYS A 121 0.60 -18.82 -11.10
C CYS A 121 0.49 -17.29 -11.21
N ALA A 122 0.61 -16.57 -10.09
CA ALA A 122 0.60 -15.11 -10.06
C ALA A 122 1.74 -14.52 -10.90
N MET A 123 2.95 -15.03 -10.76
CA MET A 123 4.10 -14.62 -11.57
C MET A 123 3.88 -14.84 -13.07
N LYS A 124 3.29 -15.97 -13.46
CA LYS A 124 2.97 -16.24 -14.88
C LYS A 124 1.92 -15.28 -15.42
N TRP A 125 0.89 -14.98 -14.68
CA TRP A 125 -0.10 -14.00 -15.12
C TRP A 125 0.46 -12.58 -15.17
N ALA A 126 1.34 -12.20 -14.24
CA ALA A 126 2.06 -10.94 -14.31
C ALA A 126 2.92 -10.83 -15.57
N GLU A 127 3.63 -11.91 -15.97
CA GLU A 127 4.40 -11.99 -17.22
C GLU A 127 3.51 -11.80 -18.47
N ILE A 128 2.30 -12.40 -18.47
CA ILE A 128 1.34 -12.27 -19.56
C ILE A 128 0.80 -10.84 -19.67
N ILE A 129 0.43 -10.25 -18.54
CA ILE A 129 -0.09 -8.88 -18.48
C ILE A 129 0.98 -7.88 -18.96
N GLU A 130 2.21 -8.05 -18.50
CA GLU A 130 3.34 -7.20 -18.89
C GLU A 130 3.65 -7.36 -20.39
N PHE A 131 3.56 -8.59 -20.92
CA PHE A 131 3.68 -8.84 -22.36
C PHE A 131 2.61 -8.08 -23.16
N GLU A 132 1.34 -8.06 -22.73
CA GLU A 132 0.29 -7.31 -23.43
C GLU A 132 0.50 -5.78 -23.28
N LYS A 133 0.93 -5.29 -22.12
CA LYS A 133 1.30 -3.88 -21.88
C LYS A 133 2.46 -3.41 -22.79
N SER A 134 3.41 -4.29 -23.09
CA SER A 134 4.57 -3.98 -23.91
C SER A 134 4.26 -3.67 -25.39
N ASN A 135 3.00 -3.79 -25.79
CA ASN A 135 2.50 -3.47 -27.14
C ASN A 135 3.36 -4.04 -28.28
N VAL A 136 3.71 -5.33 -28.19
CA VAL A 136 4.55 -6.02 -29.21
C VAL A 136 3.99 -5.88 -30.63
N GLN A 137 2.66 -5.74 -30.75
CA GLN A 137 1.97 -5.60 -32.02
C GLN A 137 1.99 -4.17 -32.56
N LYS A 138 2.45 -3.17 -31.78
CA LYS A 138 2.43 -1.75 -32.13
C LYS A 138 1.02 -1.28 -32.52
N LEU A 139 0.05 -1.56 -31.65
CA LEU A 139 -1.31 -1.06 -31.80
C LEU A 139 -1.29 0.46 -31.64
N GLU A 140 -1.94 1.14 -32.56
CA GLU A 140 -2.04 2.59 -32.57
C GLU A 140 -3.03 3.09 -31.52
N ASP A 141 -2.87 4.35 -31.11
CA ASP A 141 -3.81 5.03 -30.25
C ASP A 141 -5.22 5.09 -30.89
N PRO A 142 -6.28 5.26 -30.08
CA PRO A 142 -7.63 5.24 -30.60
C PRO A 142 -7.82 6.34 -31.65
N ALA A 143 -8.47 6.00 -32.77
CA ALA A 143 -8.89 6.99 -33.75
C ALA A 143 -9.82 8.02 -33.09
N PRO A 144 -9.82 9.29 -33.57
CA PRO A 144 -10.72 10.32 -33.04
C PRO A 144 -12.18 9.81 -33.02
N GLY A 145 -12.80 9.79 -31.82
CA GLY A 145 -14.17 9.31 -31.61
C GLY A 145 -14.30 7.84 -31.14
N GLN A 146 -13.19 7.10 -30.94
CA GLN A 146 -13.25 5.79 -30.31
C GLN A 146 -12.94 5.92 -28.79
N PRO A 147 -13.78 5.35 -27.92
CA PRO A 147 -13.63 5.54 -26.47
C PRO A 147 -12.45 4.78 -25.85
N THR A 148 -11.96 3.72 -26.50
CA THR A 148 -10.87 2.88 -25.97
C THR A 148 -9.90 2.45 -27.07
N SER A 149 -8.59 2.47 -26.75
CA SER A 149 -7.57 1.93 -27.63
C SER A 149 -7.69 0.39 -27.71
N GLN A 150 -7.27 -0.19 -28.83
CA GLN A 150 -7.23 -1.65 -28.98
C GLN A 150 -6.23 -2.28 -27.99
N LEU A 151 -5.16 -1.56 -27.65
CA LEU A 151 -4.19 -1.99 -26.64
C LEU A 151 -4.86 -2.08 -25.27
N HIS A 152 -5.56 -1.04 -24.84
CA HIS A 152 -6.28 -1.02 -23.56
C HIS A 152 -7.27 -2.19 -23.45
N ALA A 153 -8.07 -2.42 -24.49
CA ALA A 153 -9.02 -3.53 -24.51
C ALA A 153 -8.32 -4.91 -24.39
N ARG A 154 -7.11 -5.07 -24.95
CA ARG A 154 -6.34 -6.31 -24.82
C ARG A 154 -5.72 -6.49 -23.45
N VAL A 155 -5.16 -5.45 -22.88
CA VAL A 155 -4.62 -5.49 -21.49
C VAL A 155 -5.75 -5.75 -20.50
N LYS A 156 -6.89 -5.06 -20.65
CA LYS A 156 -8.10 -5.34 -19.85
C LYS A 156 -8.53 -6.81 -19.97
N HIS A 157 -8.57 -7.35 -21.18
CA HIS A 157 -8.91 -8.76 -21.39
C HIS A 157 -7.91 -9.72 -20.72
N ALA A 158 -6.61 -9.38 -20.68
CA ALA A 158 -5.62 -10.17 -19.98
C ALA A 158 -5.85 -10.17 -18.46
N TYR A 159 -6.18 -9.02 -17.88
CA TYR A 159 -6.57 -8.92 -16.47
C TYR A 159 -7.85 -9.70 -16.17
N GLU A 160 -8.89 -9.62 -17.03
CA GLU A 160 -10.12 -10.38 -16.84
C GLU A 160 -9.88 -11.91 -16.90
N LEU A 161 -9.01 -12.37 -17.78
CA LEU A 161 -8.61 -13.78 -17.81
C LEU A 161 -7.79 -14.19 -16.56
N ALA A 162 -6.88 -13.33 -16.12
CA ALA A 162 -6.11 -13.55 -14.89
C ALA A 162 -7.03 -13.61 -13.66
N GLY A 163 -8.09 -12.79 -13.63
CA GLY A 163 -9.09 -12.78 -12.57
C GLY A 163 -9.81 -14.11 -12.38
N LEU A 164 -9.95 -14.93 -13.43
CA LEU A 164 -10.51 -16.28 -13.32
C LEU A 164 -9.63 -17.21 -12.46
N SER A 165 -8.34 -16.95 -12.41
CA SER A 165 -7.36 -17.73 -11.64
C SER A 165 -6.96 -17.06 -10.33
N LEU A 166 -6.85 -15.72 -10.32
CA LEU A 166 -6.32 -14.92 -9.22
C LEU A 166 -7.38 -14.11 -8.46
N GLY A 167 -8.66 -14.31 -8.77
CA GLY A 167 -9.76 -13.53 -8.20
C GLY A 167 -9.88 -13.61 -6.67
N GLU A 168 -9.23 -14.56 -6.02
CA GLU A 168 -9.16 -14.71 -4.56
C GLU A 168 -7.93 -14.04 -3.95
N THR A 169 -7.09 -13.39 -4.77
CA THR A 169 -5.86 -12.73 -4.35
C THR A 169 -6.08 -11.21 -4.31
N PRO A 170 -6.07 -10.55 -3.13
CA PRO A 170 -6.31 -9.11 -3.04
C PRO A 170 -5.33 -8.28 -3.86
N GLN A 171 -4.04 -8.67 -3.90
CA GLN A 171 -2.99 -7.99 -4.64
C GLN A 171 -3.30 -7.89 -6.14
N PHE A 172 -3.89 -8.94 -6.72
CA PHE A 172 -4.31 -8.93 -8.13
C PHE A 172 -5.32 -7.81 -8.41
N TRP A 173 -6.31 -7.65 -7.55
CA TRP A 173 -7.33 -6.63 -7.69
C TRP A 173 -6.76 -5.22 -7.53
N LEU A 174 -5.83 -5.04 -6.58
CA LEU A 174 -5.15 -3.76 -6.40
C LEU A 174 -4.29 -3.38 -7.61
N GLU A 175 -3.54 -4.33 -8.17
CA GLU A 175 -2.76 -4.09 -9.39
C GLU A 175 -3.65 -3.78 -10.60
N TYR A 176 -4.80 -4.46 -10.71
CA TYR A 176 -5.74 -4.22 -11.79
C TYR A 176 -6.39 -2.83 -11.68
N ALA A 177 -6.80 -2.43 -10.48
CA ALA A 177 -7.33 -1.09 -10.24
C ALA A 177 -6.26 0.00 -10.47
N HIS A 178 -5.04 -0.22 -9.95
CA HIS A 178 -3.92 0.71 -10.14
C HIS A 178 -3.55 0.89 -11.62
N TRP A 179 -3.64 -0.16 -12.43
CA TRP A 179 -3.44 -0.02 -13.87
C TRP A 179 -4.49 0.91 -14.49
N HIS A 180 -5.77 0.78 -14.15
CA HIS A 180 -6.81 1.71 -14.63
C HIS A 180 -6.58 3.13 -14.14
N GLU A 181 -6.18 3.31 -12.88
CA GLU A 181 -5.81 4.60 -12.31
C GLU A 181 -4.66 5.25 -13.09
N SER A 182 -3.60 4.50 -13.39
CA SER A 182 -2.44 4.98 -14.15
C SER A 182 -2.78 5.41 -15.58
N GLU A 183 -3.84 4.83 -16.17
CA GLU A 183 -4.40 5.23 -17.46
C GLU A 183 -5.37 6.42 -17.35
N GLY A 184 -5.57 6.97 -16.14
CA GLY A 184 -6.49 8.07 -15.87
C GLY A 184 -7.98 7.68 -15.91
N ARG A 185 -8.30 6.40 -15.74
CA ARG A 185 -9.65 5.84 -15.82
C ARG A 185 -10.18 5.46 -14.45
N LEU A 186 -10.42 6.46 -13.61
CA LEU A 186 -10.84 6.26 -12.22
C LEU A 186 -12.17 5.50 -12.10
N ASP A 187 -13.13 5.75 -12.99
CA ASP A 187 -14.43 5.06 -12.96
C ASP A 187 -14.26 3.53 -13.15
N GLU A 188 -13.41 3.12 -14.12
CA GLU A 188 -13.13 1.70 -14.34
C GLU A 188 -12.35 1.09 -13.16
N ALA A 189 -11.47 1.85 -12.51
CA ALA A 189 -10.75 1.40 -11.32
C ALA A 189 -11.69 1.16 -10.13
N VAL A 190 -12.65 2.07 -9.92
CA VAL A 190 -13.70 1.91 -8.89
C VAL A 190 -14.55 0.68 -9.16
N ASP A 191 -15.01 0.48 -10.41
CA ASP A 191 -15.79 -0.71 -10.80
C ASP A 191 -15.03 -2.01 -10.52
N VAL A 192 -13.71 -2.03 -10.78
CA VAL A 192 -12.84 -3.18 -10.48
C VAL A 192 -12.78 -3.44 -8.98
N LEU A 193 -12.57 -2.41 -8.15
CA LEU A 193 -12.51 -2.59 -6.70
C LEU A 193 -13.85 -2.93 -6.07
N GLN A 194 -14.95 -2.46 -6.65
CA GLN A 194 -16.28 -2.89 -6.21
C GLN A 194 -16.47 -4.39 -6.46
N ARG A 195 -16.15 -4.89 -7.65
CA ARG A 195 -16.15 -6.33 -7.96
C ARG A 195 -15.22 -7.13 -7.05
N ALA A 196 -14.07 -6.55 -6.72
CA ALA A 196 -13.12 -7.15 -5.78
C ALA A 196 -13.72 -7.32 -4.39
N ARG A 197 -14.44 -6.32 -3.89
CA ARG A 197 -15.13 -6.39 -2.59
C ARG A 197 -16.28 -7.41 -2.60
N ASP A 198 -17.00 -7.52 -3.71
CA ASP A 198 -18.05 -8.54 -3.87
C ASP A 198 -17.45 -9.96 -3.86
N ALA A 199 -16.24 -10.13 -4.41
CA ALA A 199 -15.52 -11.41 -4.40
C ALA A 199 -14.86 -11.71 -3.04
N LEU A 200 -14.37 -10.69 -2.34
CA LEU A 200 -13.62 -10.77 -1.09
C LEU A 200 -14.17 -9.78 -0.04
N PRO A 201 -15.39 -9.98 0.46
CA PRO A 201 -16.10 -9.00 1.30
C PRO A 201 -15.38 -8.67 2.63
N TYR A 202 -14.57 -9.60 3.15
CA TYR A 202 -13.87 -9.41 4.42
C TYR A 202 -12.43 -8.88 4.27
N CYS A 203 -12.05 -8.43 3.08
CA CYS A 203 -10.72 -7.89 2.83
C CYS A 203 -10.67 -6.38 3.05
N SER A 204 -10.22 -5.95 4.22
CA SER A 204 -10.15 -4.54 4.62
C SER A 204 -9.32 -3.67 3.67
N ILE A 205 -8.24 -4.21 3.09
CA ILE A 205 -7.37 -3.49 2.15
C ILE A 205 -8.12 -3.07 0.89
N LEU A 206 -8.97 -3.95 0.35
CA LEU A 206 -9.79 -3.62 -0.83
C LEU A 206 -10.84 -2.57 -0.53
N THR A 207 -11.36 -2.58 0.70
CA THR A 207 -12.29 -1.55 1.17
C THR A 207 -11.62 -0.19 1.25
N PHE A 208 -10.43 -0.12 1.86
CA PHE A 208 -9.66 1.13 1.94
C PHE A 208 -9.31 1.65 0.55
N ALA A 209 -8.79 0.78 -0.33
CA ALA A 209 -8.45 1.18 -1.69
C ALA A 209 -9.67 1.72 -2.47
N ASN A 210 -10.85 1.09 -2.31
CA ASN A 210 -12.07 1.57 -2.96
C ASN A 210 -12.53 2.93 -2.39
N ALA A 211 -12.47 3.10 -1.07
CA ALA A 211 -12.81 4.36 -0.43
C ALA A 211 -11.84 5.49 -0.85
N ASP A 212 -10.55 5.20 -0.94
CA ASP A 212 -9.52 6.16 -1.37
C ASP A 212 -9.70 6.58 -2.84
N LEU A 213 -10.09 5.64 -3.73
CA LEU A 213 -10.40 5.97 -5.13
C LEU A 213 -11.66 6.83 -5.27
N GLU A 214 -12.71 6.56 -4.47
CA GLU A 214 -13.91 7.40 -4.45
C GLU A 214 -13.60 8.80 -3.91
N GLU A 215 -12.74 8.90 -2.89
CA GLU A 215 -12.22 10.18 -2.40
C GLU A 215 -11.45 10.92 -3.49
N ALA A 216 -10.57 10.23 -4.23
CA ALA A 216 -9.81 10.82 -5.34
C ALA A 216 -10.72 11.25 -6.52
N ARG A 217 -11.82 10.53 -6.74
CA ARG A 217 -12.85 10.90 -7.73
C ARG A 217 -13.69 12.11 -7.28
N GLY A 218 -13.66 12.41 -5.98
CA GLY A 218 -14.43 13.50 -5.39
C GLY A 218 -15.85 13.11 -4.98
N ASP A 219 -16.20 11.83 -4.95
CA ASP A 219 -17.49 11.34 -4.49
C ASP A 219 -17.46 11.05 -2.99
N ALA A 220 -17.69 12.11 -2.20
CA ALA A 220 -17.73 12.05 -0.75
C ALA A 220 -18.76 11.07 -0.20
N GLU A 221 -19.91 11.01 -0.84
CA GLU A 221 -21.03 10.19 -0.39
C GLU A 221 -20.77 8.71 -0.65
N ALA A 222 -20.18 8.37 -1.81
CA ALA A 222 -19.78 7.00 -2.11
C ALA A 222 -18.68 6.51 -1.16
N CYS A 223 -17.65 7.32 -0.92
CA CYS A 223 -16.58 7.02 0.04
C CYS A 223 -17.16 6.68 1.43
N LYS A 224 -18.08 7.51 1.91
CA LYS A 224 -18.71 7.33 3.22
C LYS A 224 -19.55 6.05 3.30
N LYS A 225 -20.39 5.79 2.28
CA LYS A 225 -21.20 4.57 2.20
C LYS A 225 -20.38 3.28 2.25
N ILE A 226 -19.17 3.32 1.69
CA ILE A 226 -18.26 2.16 1.72
C ILE A 226 -17.89 1.80 3.16
N TYR A 227 -17.52 2.79 3.97
CA TYR A 227 -17.20 2.57 5.38
C TYR A 227 -18.45 2.19 6.20
N GLU A 228 -19.56 2.92 6.01
CA GLU A 228 -20.80 2.70 6.75
C GLU A 228 -21.35 1.29 6.55
N ALA A 229 -21.33 0.77 5.33
CA ALA A 229 -21.83 -0.59 5.03
C ALA A 229 -21.14 -1.67 5.86
N ILE A 230 -19.81 -1.60 6.00
CA ILE A 230 -19.04 -2.59 6.78
C ILE A 230 -19.24 -2.39 8.28
N LEU A 231 -19.29 -1.12 8.72
CA LEU A 231 -19.49 -0.81 10.13
C LEU A 231 -20.91 -1.18 10.60
N ASP A 232 -21.93 -1.02 9.73
CA ASP A 232 -23.30 -1.45 10.01
C ASP A 232 -23.40 -2.98 10.11
N GLU A 233 -22.71 -3.71 9.23
CA GLU A 233 -22.63 -5.17 9.29
C GLU A 233 -21.94 -5.64 10.60
N TYR A 234 -20.83 -5.01 10.97
CA TYR A 234 -20.15 -5.30 12.22
C TYR A 234 -21.06 -5.02 13.44
N GLU A 235 -21.67 -3.84 13.50
CA GLU A 235 -22.54 -3.44 14.61
C GLU A 235 -23.74 -4.39 14.74
N SER A 236 -24.31 -4.87 13.62
CA SER A 236 -25.39 -5.86 13.60
C SER A 236 -24.91 -7.23 14.12
N SER A 237 -23.74 -7.70 13.67
CA SER A 237 -23.14 -8.96 14.12
C SER A 237 -22.85 -8.98 15.61
N VAL A 238 -22.38 -7.84 16.14
CA VAL A 238 -22.12 -7.68 17.57
C VAL A 238 -23.40 -7.63 18.38
N ALA A 239 -24.46 -7.00 17.88
CA ALA A 239 -25.76 -6.99 18.55
C ALA A 239 -26.31 -8.41 18.68
N GLU A 240 -26.23 -9.23 17.63
CA GLU A 240 -26.61 -10.64 17.68
C GLU A 240 -25.75 -11.48 18.65
N ALA A 241 -24.42 -11.21 18.71
CA ALA A 241 -23.53 -11.88 19.65
C ALA A 241 -23.86 -11.51 21.11
N ALA A 242 -24.19 -10.24 21.36
CA ALA A 242 -24.61 -9.77 22.67
C ALA A 242 -25.92 -10.43 23.13
N GLU A 243 -26.89 -10.67 22.23
CA GLU A 243 -28.11 -11.41 22.53
C GLU A 243 -27.83 -12.87 22.93
N ARG A 244 -26.74 -13.46 22.39
CA ARG A 244 -26.27 -14.80 22.79
C ARG A 244 -25.46 -14.81 24.08
N GLY A 245 -25.18 -13.64 24.66
CA GLY A 245 -24.37 -13.50 25.88
C GLY A 245 -22.86 -13.70 25.66
N GLU A 246 -22.38 -13.48 24.44
CA GLU A 246 -20.98 -13.58 24.08
C GLU A 246 -20.28 -12.24 24.33
N ASP A 247 -19.10 -12.26 24.97
CA ASP A 247 -18.27 -11.07 25.09
C ASP A 247 -17.58 -10.80 23.75
N VAL A 248 -17.85 -9.61 23.18
CA VAL A 248 -17.29 -9.23 21.87
C VAL A 248 -16.10 -8.30 22.09
N VAL A 249 -14.96 -8.72 21.57
CA VAL A 249 -13.75 -7.89 21.45
C VAL A 249 -13.67 -7.35 20.03
N MET A 250 -13.52 -6.04 19.88
CA MET A 250 -13.38 -5.42 18.57
C MET A 250 -12.12 -5.92 17.84
N PRO A 251 -12.23 -6.51 16.64
CA PRO A 251 -11.10 -6.91 15.81
C PRO A 251 -10.24 -5.69 15.41
N SER A 252 -8.95 -5.92 15.16
CA SER A 252 -8.01 -4.84 14.82
C SER A 252 -8.32 -4.17 13.48
N ASP A 253 -8.80 -4.92 12.51
CA ASP A 253 -9.22 -4.45 11.19
C ASP A 253 -10.47 -3.56 11.27
N VAL A 254 -11.44 -3.92 12.09
CA VAL A 254 -12.62 -3.08 12.34
C VAL A 254 -12.25 -1.80 13.09
N CYS A 255 -11.35 -1.89 14.06
CA CYS A 255 -10.82 -0.70 14.74
C CYS A 255 -10.13 0.24 13.75
N LEU A 256 -9.30 -0.30 12.85
CA LEU A 256 -8.66 0.47 11.80
C LEU A 256 -9.70 1.09 10.85
N MET A 257 -10.77 0.36 10.54
CA MET A 257 -11.88 0.86 9.71
C MET A 257 -12.53 2.10 10.35
N TYR A 258 -12.81 2.07 11.65
CA TYR A 258 -13.31 3.24 12.36
C TYR A 258 -12.32 4.41 12.34
N CYS A 259 -11.02 4.13 12.54
CA CYS A 259 -9.99 5.17 12.50
C CYS A 259 -9.90 5.84 11.12
N GLU A 260 -9.90 5.04 10.04
CA GLU A 260 -9.87 5.57 8.68
C GLU A 260 -11.17 6.29 8.31
N TYR A 261 -12.33 5.81 8.76
CA TYR A 261 -13.60 6.50 8.58
C TYR A 261 -13.61 7.89 9.23
N ILE A 262 -13.04 8.03 10.45
CA ILE A 262 -12.90 9.34 11.12
C ILE A 262 -11.99 10.26 10.30
N ARG A 263 -10.86 9.75 9.79
CA ARG A 263 -9.92 10.51 8.94
C ARG A 263 -10.55 10.93 7.63
N ALA A 264 -11.19 9.99 6.91
CA ALA A 264 -11.87 10.25 5.65
C ALA A 264 -12.99 11.29 5.83
N SER A 265 -13.85 11.15 6.85
CA SER A 265 -14.91 12.12 7.16
C SER A 265 -14.35 13.53 7.37
N ARG A 266 -13.13 13.65 7.94
CA ARG A 266 -12.49 14.96 8.12
C ARG A 266 -11.95 15.52 6.82
N ARG A 267 -11.38 14.70 5.93
CA ARG A 267 -10.81 15.13 4.65
C ARG A 267 -11.88 15.52 3.65
N VAL A 268 -12.91 14.68 3.57
CA VAL A 268 -13.93 14.75 2.52
C VAL A 268 -15.06 15.75 2.87
N GLU A 269 -15.42 15.87 4.13
CA GLU A 269 -16.48 16.74 4.59
C GLU A 269 -15.92 17.88 5.47
N ASP A 270 -16.06 17.71 6.80
CA ASP A 270 -15.68 18.74 7.76
C ASP A 270 -15.35 18.17 9.16
N GLN A 271 -14.97 19.08 10.07
CA GLN A 271 -14.71 18.75 11.47
C GLN A 271 -15.97 18.20 12.19
N SER A 272 -17.15 18.67 11.84
CA SER A 272 -18.41 18.22 12.45
C SER A 272 -18.70 16.76 12.12
N SER A 273 -18.45 16.37 10.88
CA SER A 273 -18.63 14.99 10.40
C SER A 273 -17.63 14.02 11.03
N SER A 274 -16.36 14.42 11.13
CA SER A 274 -15.35 13.64 11.84
C SER A 274 -15.74 13.40 13.31
N ARG A 275 -16.29 14.40 13.99
CA ARG A 275 -16.80 14.27 15.35
C ARG A 275 -17.99 13.32 15.45
N LYS A 276 -18.91 13.33 14.48
CA LYS A 276 -20.04 12.39 14.42
C LYS A 276 -19.53 10.96 14.24
N SER A 277 -18.57 10.75 13.32
CA SER A 277 -17.94 9.45 13.10
C SER A 277 -17.23 8.95 14.36
N PHE A 278 -16.51 9.81 15.10
CA PHE A 278 -15.94 9.49 16.40
C PHE A 278 -17.00 9.13 17.43
N MET A 279 -18.13 9.88 17.48
CA MET A 279 -19.22 9.59 18.42
C MET A 279 -19.89 8.24 18.15
N ARG A 280 -19.93 7.79 16.88
CA ARG A 280 -20.34 6.45 16.50
C ARG A 280 -19.31 5.41 16.96
N ALA A 281 -18.04 5.59 16.59
CA ALA A 281 -16.95 4.67 16.89
C ALA A 281 -16.77 4.40 18.39
N ARG A 282 -16.84 5.43 19.22
CA ARG A 282 -16.69 5.28 20.69
C ARG A 282 -17.86 4.54 21.37
N LYS A 283 -19.03 4.47 20.72
CA LYS A 283 -20.19 3.74 21.22
C LYS A 283 -20.18 2.27 20.80
N ALA A 284 -19.36 1.93 19.80
CA ALA A 284 -19.24 0.58 19.32
C ALA A 284 -18.74 -0.34 20.46
N PRO A 285 -19.32 -1.54 20.61
CA PRO A 285 -18.88 -2.48 21.64
C PRO A 285 -17.42 -2.86 21.48
N GLY A 286 -16.68 -2.91 22.58
CA GLY A 286 -15.25 -3.22 22.56
C GLY A 286 -14.36 -2.12 21.93
N ALA A 287 -14.85 -0.86 21.85
CA ALA A 287 -14.08 0.26 21.31
C ALA A 287 -12.68 0.33 21.92
N ARG A 288 -11.67 0.42 21.06
CA ARG A 288 -10.25 0.37 21.42
C ARG A 288 -9.66 1.77 21.56
N TRP A 289 -8.49 1.85 22.18
CA TRP A 289 -7.78 3.10 22.47
C TRP A 289 -7.39 3.87 21.21
N GLU A 290 -7.10 3.18 20.09
CA GLU A 290 -6.68 3.76 18.82
C GLU A 290 -7.72 4.74 18.27
N ILE A 291 -9.00 4.47 18.50
CA ILE A 291 -10.11 5.35 18.06
C ILE A 291 -10.02 6.71 18.77
N TYR A 292 -9.77 6.71 20.08
CA TYR A 292 -9.66 7.94 20.86
C TYR A 292 -8.39 8.72 20.50
N ALA A 293 -7.25 8.01 20.38
CA ALA A 293 -6.00 8.63 19.97
C ALA A 293 -6.11 9.25 18.57
N THR A 294 -6.69 8.54 17.58
CA THR A 294 -6.89 9.06 16.22
C THR A 294 -7.74 10.32 16.22
N ALA A 295 -8.90 10.30 16.90
CA ALA A 295 -9.80 11.46 16.95
C ALA A 295 -9.15 12.67 17.64
N ALA A 296 -8.45 12.46 18.75
CA ALA A 296 -7.77 13.52 19.47
C ALA A 296 -6.60 14.11 18.65
N MET A 297 -5.82 13.26 17.95
CA MET A 297 -4.74 13.71 17.09
C MET A 297 -5.24 14.51 15.89
N ILE A 298 -6.41 14.17 15.33
CA ILE A 298 -7.04 14.95 14.26
C ILE A 298 -7.41 16.34 14.78
N GLU A 299 -8.10 16.45 15.92
CA GLU A 299 -8.46 17.73 16.54
C GLU A 299 -7.23 18.60 16.82
N TRP A 300 -6.14 18.01 17.28
CA TRP A 300 -4.90 18.73 17.58
C TRP A 300 -4.15 19.14 16.31
N ARG A 301 -3.79 18.16 15.45
CA ARG A 301 -2.85 18.40 14.35
C ARG A 301 -3.48 19.16 13.20
N TYR A 302 -4.73 18.85 12.85
CA TYR A 302 -5.41 19.43 11.69
C TYR A 302 -6.31 20.62 12.09
N ASP A 303 -7.10 20.48 13.14
CA ASP A 303 -8.08 21.48 13.54
C ASP A 303 -7.52 22.50 14.53
N LYS A 304 -6.29 22.29 15.03
CA LYS A 304 -5.61 23.16 16.00
C LYS A 304 -6.46 23.45 17.24
N SER A 305 -7.24 22.47 17.67
CA SER A 305 -8.22 22.55 18.75
C SER A 305 -7.73 21.81 19.98
N ASP A 306 -6.89 22.43 20.82
CA ASP A 306 -6.25 21.78 21.97
C ASP A 306 -7.27 21.32 23.03
N LYS A 307 -8.34 22.11 23.30
CA LYS A 307 -9.34 21.76 24.32
C LYS A 307 -10.16 20.52 23.96
N PRO A 308 -10.74 20.40 22.74
CA PRO A 308 -11.39 19.16 22.31
C PRO A 308 -10.47 17.95 22.31
N ALA A 309 -9.23 18.09 21.81
CA ALA A 309 -8.25 17.01 21.81
C ALA A 309 -7.97 16.51 23.23
N ARG A 310 -7.72 17.40 24.18
CA ARG A 310 -7.53 17.07 25.59
C ARG A 310 -8.76 16.34 26.16
N ASN A 311 -9.96 16.82 25.90
CA ASN A 311 -11.19 16.18 26.39
C ASN A 311 -11.36 14.76 25.88
N ILE A 312 -10.98 14.50 24.61
CA ILE A 312 -11.03 13.16 24.01
C ILE A 312 -9.99 12.25 24.69
N PHE A 313 -8.75 12.74 24.90
CA PHE A 313 -7.74 11.98 25.62
C PHE A 313 -8.14 11.68 27.06
N GLU A 314 -8.65 12.66 27.81
CA GLU A 314 -9.13 12.44 29.18
C GLU A 314 -10.30 11.46 29.26
N LEU A 315 -11.17 11.48 28.22
CA LEU A 315 -12.26 10.52 28.13
C LEU A 315 -11.76 9.08 27.95
N GLY A 316 -10.79 8.87 27.06
CA GLY A 316 -10.19 7.55 26.82
C GLY A 316 -9.30 7.09 27.97
N LEU A 317 -8.66 8.02 28.69
CA LEU A 317 -7.77 7.69 29.81
C LEU A 317 -8.47 6.90 30.92
N LYS A 318 -9.79 7.06 31.06
CA LYS A 318 -10.59 6.32 32.06
C LYS A 318 -10.54 4.81 31.83
N ASN A 319 -10.41 4.38 30.57
CA ASN A 319 -10.47 2.96 30.20
C ASN A 319 -9.10 2.41 29.78
N PHE A 320 -8.18 3.28 29.32
CA PHE A 320 -6.95 2.87 28.63
C PHE A 320 -5.67 3.37 29.30
N LEU A 321 -5.73 3.75 30.57
CA LEU A 321 -4.55 4.19 31.34
C LEU A 321 -3.46 3.09 31.42
N SER A 322 -3.86 1.83 31.35
CA SER A 322 -2.95 0.67 31.32
C SER A 322 -2.28 0.43 29.97
N SER A 323 -2.79 1.03 28.88
CA SER A 323 -2.18 0.90 27.55
C SER A 323 -1.02 1.86 27.39
N THR A 324 0.17 1.30 27.21
CA THR A 324 1.41 2.07 27.03
C THR A 324 1.37 2.97 25.79
N GLU A 325 0.82 2.45 24.70
CA GLU A 325 0.71 3.15 23.42
C GLU A 325 -0.27 4.33 23.50
N TYR A 326 -1.33 4.18 24.31
CA TYR A 326 -2.26 5.28 24.55
C TYR A 326 -1.62 6.40 25.37
N VAL A 327 -0.90 6.02 26.43
CA VAL A 327 -0.14 6.98 27.26
C VAL A 327 0.90 7.72 26.44
N GLU A 328 1.59 7.01 25.52
CA GLU A 328 2.56 7.60 24.59
C GLU A 328 1.90 8.66 23.70
N SER A 329 0.77 8.33 23.07
CA SER A 329 0.04 9.26 22.19
C SER A 329 -0.47 10.49 22.96
N TYR A 330 -0.94 10.31 24.19
CA TYR A 330 -1.40 11.43 25.01
C TYR A 330 -0.24 12.29 25.51
N ALA A 331 0.89 11.67 25.87
CA ALA A 331 2.10 12.40 26.25
C ALA A 331 2.64 13.23 25.07
N GLU A 332 2.68 12.67 23.86
CA GLU A 332 3.06 13.39 22.62
C GLU A 332 2.20 14.65 22.43
N PHE A 333 0.90 14.53 22.61
CA PHE A 333 0.00 15.69 22.54
C PHE A 333 0.32 16.74 23.59
N LEU A 334 0.46 16.34 24.87
CA LEU A 334 0.75 17.28 25.97
C LEU A 334 2.09 17.99 25.80
N ILE A 335 3.11 17.25 25.37
CA ILE A 335 4.43 17.81 25.03
C ILE A 335 4.31 18.77 23.86
N GLY A 336 3.57 18.40 22.82
CA GLY A 336 3.36 19.21 21.62
C GLY A 336 2.68 20.56 21.88
N ILE A 337 1.80 20.63 22.89
CA ILE A 337 1.18 21.90 23.34
C ILE A 337 1.99 22.58 24.47
N ASN A 338 3.18 22.06 24.80
CA ASN A 338 4.06 22.56 25.87
C ASN A 338 3.45 22.51 27.27
N ASP A 339 2.56 21.53 27.53
CA ASP A 339 1.95 21.31 28.83
C ASP A 339 2.73 20.27 29.65
N VAL A 340 3.96 20.64 29.99
CA VAL A 340 4.93 19.77 30.69
C VAL A 340 4.40 19.32 32.07
N ALA A 341 3.62 20.16 32.76
CA ALA A 341 3.08 19.83 34.09
C ALA A 341 2.09 18.66 34.01
N ASN A 342 1.14 18.72 33.09
CA ASN A 342 0.15 17.65 32.90
C ASN A 342 0.77 16.39 32.28
N ALA A 343 1.78 16.50 31.41
CA ALA A 343 2.54 15.35 30.91
C ALA A 343 3.20 14.57 32.07
N ARG A 344 3.82 15.27 33.01
CA ARG A 344 4.41 14.66 34.21
C ARG A 344 3.34 13.94 35.08
N VAL A 345 2.20 14.58 35.31
CA VAL A 345 1.09 13.98 36.03
C VAL A 345 0.55 12.73 35.31
N LEU A 346 0.49 12.76 33.97
CA LEU A 346 0.08 11.60 33.17
C LEU A 346 1.01 10.40 33.40
N PHE A 347 2.33 10.60 33.29
CA PHE A 347 3.30 9.54 33.54
C PHE A 347 3.21 8.99 34.99
N GLU A 348 3.07 9.85 36.01
CA GLU A 348 2.94 9.41 37.38
C GLU A 348 1.65 8.59 37.59
N ARG A 349 0.54 8.99 36.97
CA ARG A 349 -0.72 8.21 37.02
C ARG A 349 -0.56 6.85 36.35
N ALA A 350 0.06 6.81 35.14
CA ALA A 350 0.27 5.58 34.42
C ALA A 350 1.20 4.62 35.16
N LEU A 351 2.27 5.14 35.80
CA LEU A 351 3.19 4.35 36.62
C LEU A 351 2.57 3.83 37.91
N SER A 352 1.59 4.54 38.46
CA SER A 352 0.89 4.07 39.66
C SER A 352 -0.13 2.97 39.38
N GLU A 353 -0.77 2.99 38.18
CA GLU A 353 -1.80 2.02 37.82
C GLU A 353 -1.19 0.77 37.15
N ALA A 354 -0.32 0.94 36.17
CA ALA A 354 0.27 -0.14 35.39
C ALA A 354 1.76 0.11 35.14
N PRO A 355 2.64 -0.11 36.13
CA PRO A 355 4.07 0.12 35.97
C PRO A 355 4.64 -0.84 34.95
N SER A 356 5.19 -0.31 33.85
CA SER A 356 5.90 -1.08 32.83
C SER A 356 7.27 -0.45 32.54
N LYS A 357 8.23 -1.29 32.12
CA LYS A 357 9.56 -0.79 31.74
C LYS A 357 9.45 0.27 30.64
N LYS A 358 8.58 0.09 29.67
CA LYS A 358 8.39 1.04 28.56
C LYS A 358 7.91 2.40 29.06
N ILE A 359 6.92 2.44 29.98
CA ILE A 359 6.44 3.71 30.58
C ILE A 359 7.55 4.38 31.38
N TRP A 360 8.35 3.60 32.14
CA TRP A 360 9.51 4.15 32.87
C TRP A 360 10.54 4.75 31.93
N ASP A 361 10.88 4.08 30.83
CA ASP A 361 11.84 4.58 29.84
C ASP A 361 11.33 5.88 29.20
N MET A 362 10.04 5.93 28.83
CA MET A 362 9.39 7.15 28.31
C MET A 362 9.39 8.30 29.33
N PHE A 363 9.11 8.00 30.60
CA PHE A 363 9.12 9.03 31.64
C PHE A 363 10.52 9.60 31.89
N VAL A 364 11.54 8.74 31.90
CA VAL A 364 12.94 9.19 32.02
C VAL A 364 13.34 10.03 30.82
N ASP A 365 13.00 9.64 29.60
CA ASP A 365 13.31 10.41 28.39
C ASP A 365 12.57 11.77 28.37
N PHE A 366 11.34 11.79 28.86
CA PHE A 366 10.60 13.04 29.06
C PHE A 366 11.31 13.96 30.07
N GLU A 367 11.71 13.45 31.26
CA GLU A 367 12.42 14.26 32.27
C GLU A 367 13.81 14.72 31.75
N ARG A 368 14.50 13.92 30.95
CA ARG A 368 15.75 14.33 30.28
C ARG A 368 15.58 15.49 29.32
N SER A 369 14.42 15.58 28.69
CA SER A 369 14.11 16.62 27.70
C SER A 369 13.54 17.89 28.33
N HIS A 370 12.74 17.76 29.40
CA HIS A 370 11.94 18.86 29.95
C HIS A 370 12.17 19.12 31.45
N GLY A 371 12.89 18.24 32.14
CA GLY A 371 13.13 18.33 33.55
C GLY A 371 14.46 19.01 33.96
N THR A 372 14.81 18.90 35.22
CA THR A 372 16.08 19.32 35.81
C THR A 372 16.91 18.08 36.17
N MET A 373 18.21 18.27 36.43
CA MET A 373 19.06 17.14 36.84
C MET A 373 18.53 16.38 38.06
N ASP A 374 17.89 17.08 39.01
CA ASP A 374 17.31 16.45 40.21
C ASP A 374 16.11 15.56 39.82
N THR A 375 15.22 16.01 38.92
CA THR A 375 14.08 15.22 38.46
C THR A 375 14.53 14.03 37.61
N ILE A 376 15.60 14.16 36.78
CA ILE A 376 16.18 13.05 36.00
C ILE A 376 16.73 11.98 36.93
N ILE A 377 17.58 12.35 37.91
CA ILE A 377 18.16 11.42 38.86
C ILE A 377 17.07 10.69 39.67
N ASN A 378 16.04 11.43 40.11
CA ASN A 378 14.89 10.82 40.80
C ASN A 378 14.15 9.80 39.91
N ALA A 379 13.81 10.16 38.68
CA ALA A 379 13.12 9.27 37.75
C ALA A 379 13.95 8.01 37.43
N GLU A 380 15.25 8.17 37.20
CA GLU A 380 16.16 7.03 36.95
C GLU A 380 16.32 6.12 38.15
N THR A 381 16.43 6.71 39.36
CA THR A 381 16.52 5.94 40.61
C THR A 381 15.24 5.09 40.84
N ARG A 382 14.10 5.70 40.62
CA ARG A 382 12.80 5.02 40.76
C ARG A 382 12.65 3.93 39.66
N ARG A 383 13.03 4.19 38.41
CA ARG A 383 13.03 3.22 37.31
C ARG A 383 13.90 2.01 37.66
N ASN A 384 15.14 2.26 38.12
CA ASN A 384 16.08 1.18 38.43
C ASN A 384 15.58 0.33 39.64
N ALA A 385 14.99 0.96 40.63
CA ALA A 385 14.36 0.24 41.74
C ALA A 385 13.16 -0.62 41.28
N ALA A 386 12.32 -0.09 40.38
CA ALA A 386 11.15 -0.80 39.87
C ALA A 386 11.49 -1.92 38.88
N CYS A 387 12.51 -1.71 38.03
CA CYS A 387 12.91 -2.68 36.99
C CYS A 387 13.99 -3.68 37.44
N GLY A 388 14.43 -3.64 38.69
CA GLY A 388 15.43 -4.57 39.25
C GLY A 388 16.84 -4.35 38.71
N SER A 389 17.17 -3.18 38.16
CA SER A 389 18.53 -2.83 37.76
C SER A 389 19.42 -2.53 38.95
N THR A 390 20.63 -3.05 38.98
CA THR A 390 21.63 -2.80 40.02
C THR A 390 22.29 -1.41 39.90
N ALA A 391 22.16 -0.77 38.77
CA ALA A 391 22.74 0.55 38.50
C ALA A 391 21.84 1.64 39.14
N VAL A 392 22.23 2.15 40.27
CA VAL A 392 21.54 3.25 40.94
C VAL A 392 22.11 4.58 40.48
N ALA A 393 21.30 5.40 39.83
CA ALA A 393 21.70 6.76 39.46
C ALA A 393 21.73 7.64 40.72
N THR A 394 22.84 7.67 41.40
CA THR A 394 23.00 8.41 42.67
C THR A 394 23.64 9.80 42.48
N ASN A 395 24.13 10.10 41.30
CA ASN A 395 24.79 11.35 40.98
C ASN A 395 24.67 11.72 39.50
N VAL A 396 25.11 12.93 39.16
CA VAL A 396 25.04 13.48 37.79
C VAL A 396 25.76 12.60 36.75
N LEU A 397 26.90 11.99 37.16
CA LEU A 397 27.67 11.14 36.21
C LEU A 397 26.97 9.81 35.93
N SER A 398 26.36 9.20 36.95
CA SER A 398 25.59 7.95 36.70
C SER A 398 24.32 8.19 35.88
N ALA A 399 23.68 9.36 36.00
CA ALA A 399 22.55 9.76 35.15
C ALA A 399 22.99 9.95 33.67
N LEU A 400 24.21 10.39 33.43
CA LEU A 400 24.77 10.51 32.08
C LEU A 400 24.86 9.15 31.38
N LEU A 401 25.26 8.10 32.09
CA LEU A 401 25.43 6.75 31.54
C LEU A 401 24.11 6.09 31.11
N GLY A 402 23.00 6.45 31.74
CA GLY A 402 21.68 5.96 31.36
C GLY A 402 21.07 6.60 30.10
N ARG A 403 21.71 7.57 29.48
CA ARG A 403 21.18 8.24 28.29
C ARG A 403 21.18 7.29 27.07
N PRO A 404 20.09 7.17 26.31
CA PRO A 404 20.07 6.38 25.09
C PRO A 404 21.14 6.79 24.08
N ALA A 405 21.44 8.10 23.96
CA ALA A 405 22.49 8.63 23.13
C ALA A 405 23.91 8.20 23.56
N ALA A 406 24.10 7.80 24.84
CA ALA A 406 25.39 7.29 25.32
C ALA A 406 25.69 5.87 24.78
N VAL A 407 24.67 5.14 24.30
CA VAL A 407 24.85 3.84 23.64
C VAL A 407 25.61 3.99 22.32
N ASP A 408 25.47 5.10 21.65
CA ASP A 408 26.20 5.43 20.41
C ASP A 408 27.57 6.08 20.69
N LEU A 409 27.79 6.60 21.88
CA LEU A 409 29.07 7.10 22.34
C LEU A 409 29.94 5.93 22.82
N ARG A 410 30.47 5.14 21.89
CA ARG A 410 31.41 4.07 22.21
C ARG A 410 32.68 4.69 22.79
N PRO A 411 33.14 4.19 23.95
CA PRO A 411 34.43 4.60 24.47
C PRO A 411 35.50 4.24 23.45
N ALA A 412 36.43 5.16 23.23
CA ALA A 412 37.50 5.02 22.24
C ALA A 412 38.51 3.92 22.59
N SER A 413 38.42 3.31 23.78
CA SER A 413 39.32 2.24 24.24
C SER A 413 38.62 1.24 25.17
N GLU A 414 39.12 0.00 25.21
CA GLU A 414 38.65 -1.05 26.13
C GLU A 414 38.77 -0.65 27.60
N GLU A 415 39.76 0.14 27.96
CA GLU A 415 39.95 0.66 29.33
C GLU A 415 38.79 1.51 29.84
N TYR A 416 38.08 2.23 28.93
CA TYR A 416 36.86 2.95 29.28
C TYR A 416 35.69 1.99 29.53
N CYS A 417 35.62 0.88 28.79
CA CYS A 417 34.59 -0.12 29.02
C CYS A 417 34.76 -0.77 30.40
N ASP A 418 35.98 -1.10 30.79
CA ASP A 418 36.30 -1.69 32.09
C ASP A 418 35.99 -0.71 33.24
N TYR A 419 36.24 0.59 33.04
CA TYR A 419 35.85 1.59 34.02
C TYR A 419 34.34 1.67 34.20
N PHE A 420 33.57 1.68 33.13
CA PHE A 420 32.09 1.70 33.22
C PHE A 420 31.54 0.43 33.83
N CYS A 421 32.08 -0.74 33.49
CA CYS A 421 31.72 -1.99 34.13
C CYS A 421 32.05 -1.98 35.63
N SER A 422 33.14 -1.38 36.03
CA SER A 422 33.58 -1.30 37.44
C SER A 422 32.63 -0.47 38.32
N ILE A 423 31.91 0.49 37.74
CA ILE A 423 30.89 1.31 38.44
C ILE A 423 29.47 0.74 38.28
N GLY A 424 29.32 -0.51 37.78
CA GLY A 424 28.04 -1.21 37.70
C GLY A 424 27.11 -0.73 36.57
N ALA A 425 27.65 0.00 35.59
CA ALA A 425 26.88 0.39 34.41
C ALA A 425 26.88 -0.74 33.39
N GLU A 426 25.71 -1.29 33.05
CA GLU A 426 25.56 -2.19 31.90
C GLU A 426 25.76 -1.38 30.61
N VAL A 427 26.97 -1.38 30.08
CA VAL A 427 27.24 -0.90 28.73
C VAL A 427 26.89 -2.02 27.76
N PRO A 428 25.85 -1.90 26.93
CA PRO A 428 25.54 -2.91 25.94
C PRO A 428 26.67 -2.97 24.92
N LEU A 429 27.53 -3.98 25.04
CA LEU A 429 28.61 -4.30 24.09
C LEU A 429 28.01 -4.85 22.79
N ARG A 430 27.36 -4.02 21.99
CA ARG A 430 27.10 -4.35 20.60
C ARG A 430 28.31 -3.95 19.76
N ARG A 431 29.15 -4.92 19.42
CA ARG A 431 30.05 -4.82 18.28
C ARG A 431 29.20 -4.67 17.02
N SER A 432 29.00 -3.45 16.52
CA SER A 432 28.62 -3.27 15.12
C SER A 432 29.89 -3.02 14.34
N GLU A 433 30.07 -3.74 13.25
CA GLU A 433 31.18 -3.59 12.30
C GLU A 433 31.13 -2.28 11.50
N ALA A 434 30.16 -1.41 11.76
CA ALA A 434 30.10 -0.09 11.14
C ALA A 434 31.14 0.81 11.82
N SER A 435 32.17 1.18 11.07
CA SER A 435 33.15 2.19 11.42
C SER A 435 32.46 3.52 11.83
N THR A 436 32.22 3.68 13.10
CA THR A 436 31.77 4.96 13.63
C THR A 436 32.97 5.87 13.72
N VAL A 437 33.03 6.84 12.84
CA VAL A 437 34.03 7.93 12.91
C VAL A 437 33.78 8.72 14.19
N SER A 438 34.53 8.47 15.23
CA SER A 438 34.42 9.23 16.49
C SER A 438 34.94 10.65 16.30
N PHE A 439 34.44 11.61 17.08
CA PHE A 439 34.95 12.97 17.08
C PHE A 439 36.46 13.01 17.38
N ALA A 440 36.93 12.10 18.22
CA ALA A 440 38.34 11.93 18.53
C ALA A 440 39.17 11.48 17.28
N SER A 441 38.65 10.57 16.45
CA SER A 441 39.30 10.14 15.22
C SER A 441 39.34 11.26 14.19
N LEU A 442 38.26 12.03 14.02
CA LEU A 442 38.23 13.21 13.15
C LEU A 442 39.22 14.29 13.62
N ARG A 443 39.30 14.52 14.92
CA ARG A 443 40.26 15.45 15.49
C ARG A 443 41.72 15.00 15.25
N ASN A 444 42.00 13.72 15.45
CA ASN A 444 43.34 13.16 15.22
C ASN A 444 43.70 13.17 13.74
N GLU A 445 42.80 12.89 12.83
CA GLU A 445 43.03 13.04 11.38
C GLU A 445 43.30 14.50 11.00
N ARG A 446 42.56 15.45 11.58
CA ARG A 446 42.79 16.86 11.36
C ARG A 446 44.18 17.29 11.84
N LEU A 447 44.57 16.90 13.07
CA LEU A 447 45.90 17.18 13.63
C LEU A 447 46.99 16.52 12.79
N ALA A 448 46.81 15.32 12.30
CA ALA A 448 47.73 14.63 11.41
C ALA A 448 47.90 15.36 10.07
N ARG A 449 46.80 15.87 9.48
CA ARG A 449 46.86 16.69 8.26
C ARG A 449 47.54 18.03 8.49
N GLU A 450 47.29 18.70 9.59
CA GLU A 450 47.94 19.96 9.97
C GLU A 450 49.46 19.75 10.18
N ALA A 451 49.86 18.66 10.85
CA ALA A 451 51.25 18.28 11.01
C ALA A 451 51.95 17.94 9.68
N ALA A 452 51.27 17.23 8.78
CA ALA A 452 51.78 16.90 7.46
C ALA A 452 51.99 18.16 6.58
N LEU A 453 51.07 19.12 6.66
CA LEU A 453 51.19 20.40 5.97
C LEU A 453 52.35 21.27 6.53
N ALA A 454 52.57 21.24 7.84
CA ALA A 454 53.66 21.93 8.50
C ALA A 454 55.04 21.30 8.20
N ALA A 455 55.09 20.02 7.85
CA ALA A 455 56.32 19.29 7.51
C ALA A 455 56.76 19.46 6.03
N VAL A 456 55.94 20.12 5.19
CA VAL A 456 56.36 20.43 3.80
C VAL A 456 57.35 21.60 3.81
N PRO A 457 58.60 21.39 3.40
CA PRO A 457 59.57 22.48 3.36
C PRO A 457 59.10 23.57 2.36
N PRO A 458 59.33 24.83 2.65
CA PRO A 458 58.97 25.92 1.74
C PRO A 458 59.64 25.71 0.36
N PRO A 459 58.95 26.02 -0.74
CA PRO A 459 59.49 25.86 -2.07
C PRO A 459 60.78 26.64 -2.16
N SER A 460 61.93 25.99 -2.54
CA SER A 460 63.19 26.59 -2.77
C SER A 460 63.05 27.76 -3.76
N ALA A 461 63.51 28.95 -3.37
CA ALA A 461 63.52 30.11 -4.22
C ALA A 461 64.19 29.76 -5.56
N PRO A 462 63.74 30.27 -6.71
CA PRO A 462 64.41 30.05 -7.99
C PRO A 462 65.79 30.70 -7.94
N SER A 463 66.81 29.87 -8.10
CA SER A 463 68.16 30.34 -8.28
C SER A 463 68.26 31.18 -9.56
N GLY A 464 68.28 32.47 -9.42
CA GLY A 464 68.62 33.38 -10.52
C GLY A 464 70.01 33.05 -11.02
N ALA A 465 70.10 32.67 -12.27
CA ALA A 465 71.40 32.68 -13.00
C ALA A 465 71.59 34.02 -13.70
N PRO A 466 72.84 34.42 -13.90
CA PRO A 466 73.26 35.73 -14.37
C PRO A 466 72.88 36.05 -15.81
#